data_a4b4d9c42b4d684a3cd2e437da75e5ec
#
_entry.id   a4b4d9c42b4d684a3cd2e437da75e5ec
#
_cell.length_a   1.000
_cell.length_b   1.000
_cell.length_c   1.000
_cell.angle_alpha   90.00
_cell.angle_beta   90.00
_cell.angle_gamma   90.00
#
_symmetry.space_group_name_H-M   'P 1'
#
loop_
_entity.id
_entity.type
_entity.pdbx_description
1 polymer ?
#
loop_
_entity_poly.entity_id
_entity_poly.type
_entity_poly.pdbx_seq_one_letter_code
_entity_poly.pdbx_strand_id
1 'polypeptide(L)'
;MNQIITDFVEYVNHGMPKHDKAVAQKATQKHFNLIKDGTVYYTQHFAVRFCYSKNGAFSNTVLSLSKLQKFDDIPFFVVLIRREQDNVLFLANSSLLQKISHSSQNLSLSNIKGSFNGSDIVKSYDNIPNDAEHIEQLFAIHEGFTWDENLERLVEATSKIKPSKEKFNPDETQKNSLFASIDRAKAFVDSEDYLILKKDLDERVQRNLQSILIASHIENVNIRGRLIEYLITSEKNRTLDELRYLESQLPVYDTKNGLGDYIRKFPSRSTYTDIKTKIMYLGSNPKAYNIDKFLECMSEEDSVFMFYFIGINEKGLANCVLCSVYDKRLIDSTIFQLHWAGRGTRGTAQFNGDAIVQILKNPLHQEIDAEQCKSFLRDLLRR
;
A
#
# COMPACT_ATOMS: atom_id res chain seq x y z
N MET A 1 19.78 -29.88 -14.90
CA MET A 1 18.81 -28.76 -15.14
C MET A 1 18.26 -28.86 -16.56
N ASN A 2 16.98 -28.48 -16.80
CA ASN A 2 16.39 -28.45 -18.14
C ASN A 2 17.04 -27.36 -18.99
N GLN A 3 17.33 -27.62 -20.30
CA GLN A 3 18.01 -26.67 -21.19
C GLN A 3 17.35 -25.29 -21.21
N ILE A 4 16.01 -25.21 -21.21
CA ILE A 4 15.30 -23.92 -21.23
C ILE A 4 15.55 -23.07 -19.97
N ILE A 5 15.80 -23.71 -18.82
CA ILE A 5 16.16 -23.03 -17.58
C ILE A 5 17.60 -22.49 -17.68
N THR A 6 18.52 -23.29 -18.22
CA THR A 6 19.90 -22.85 -18.48
C THR A 6 19.92 -21.65 -19.42
N ASP A 7 19.21 -21.74 -20.54
CA ASP A 7 19.08 -20.66 -21.52
C ASP A 7 18.48 -19.38 -20.89
N PHE A 8 17.50 -19.54 -19.99
CA PHE A 8 16.92 -18.40 -19.27
C PHE A 8 17.92 -17.73 -18.34
N VAL A 9 18.68 -18.51 -17.59
CA VAL A 9 19.72 -17.99 -16.67
C VAL A 9 20.80 -17.23 -17.44
N GLU A 10 21.29 -17.82 -18.53
CA GLU A 10 22.28 -17.17 -19.42
C GLU A 10 21.71 -15.88 -20.03
N TYR A 11 20.46 -15.93 -20.48
CA TYR A 11 19.80 -14.74 -21.04
C TYR A 11 19.69 -13.62 -20.02
N VAL A 12 19.31 -13.89 -18.75
CA VAL A 12 19.23 -12.88 -17.71
C VAL A 12 20.59 -12.24 -17.44
N ASN A 13 21.66 -13.02 -17.46
CA ASN A 13 23.03 -12.54 -17.19
C ASN A 13 23.63 -11.74 -18.35
N HIS A 14 23.39 -12.14 -19.59
CA HIS A 14 24.12 -11.64 -20.74
C HIS A 14 23.26 -10.99 -21.82
N GLY A 15 22.01 -11.41 -22.00
CA GLY A 15 21.16 -11.00 -23.12
C GLY A 15 19.98 -10.12 -22.77
N MET A 16 19.57 -10.07 -21.51
CA MET A 16 18.38 -9.33 -21.10
C MET A 16 18.65 -7.82 -21.06
N PRO A 17 17.73 -6.99 -21.61
CA PRO A 17 17.82 -5.54 -21.49
C PRO A 17 17.97 -5.09 -20.02
N LYS A 18 18.88 -4.13 -19.79
CA LYS A 18 19.17 -3.55 -18.49
C LYS A 18 18.41 -2.22 -18.30
N HIS A 19 18.29 -1.75 -17.07
CA HIS A 19 17.84 -0.42 -16.68
C HIS A 19 16.35 -0.11 -16.87
N ASP A 20 15.65 -0.79 -17.75
CA ASP A 20 14.21 -0.60 -17.98
C ASP A 20 13.43 -1.90 -17.80
N LYS A 21 12.56 -1.92 -16.78
CA LYS A 21 11.76 -3.09 -16.45
C LYS A 21 10.75 -3.45 -17.53
N ALA A 22 10.09 -2.48 -18.17
CA ALA A 22 9.06 -2.74 -19.16
C ALA A 22 9.68 -3.34 -20.43
N VAL A 23 10.83 -2.80 -20.84
CA VAL A 23 11.59 -3.31 -21.99
C VAL A 23 12.08 -4.73 -21.69
N ALA A 24 12.70 -4.95 -20.52
CA ALA A 24 13.18 -6.27 -20.11
C ALA A 24 12.06 -7.32 -20.07
N GLN A 25 10.90 -6.99 -19.45
CA GLN A 25 9.74 -7.89 -19.41
C GLN A 25 9.25 -8.27 -20.81
N LYS A 26 9.07 -7.28 -21.70
CA LYS A 26 8.53 -7.52 -23.05
C LYS A 26 9.51 -8.34 -23.88
N ALA A 27 10.81 -8.04 -23.79
CA ALA A 27 11.84 -8.79 -24.49
C ALA A 27 11.91 -10.25 -24.03
N THR A 28 11.93 -10.48 -22.70
CA THR A 28 11.99 -11.83 -22.13
C THR A 28 10.70 -12.62 -22.43
N GLN A 29 9.53 -11.98 -22.32
CA GLN A 29 8.26 -12.61 -22.66
C GLN A 29 8.24 -13.12 -24.09
N LYS A 30 8.73 -12.30 -25.04
CA LYS A 30 8.80 -12.66 -26.45
C LYS A 30 9.82 -13.78 -26.70
N HIS A 31 10.99 -13.69 -26.06
CA HIS A 31 12.11 -14.62 -26.28
C HIS A 31 11.76 -16.06 -25.85
N PHE A 32 11.11 -16.21 -24.70
CA PHE A 32 10.75 -17.51 -24.11
C PHE A 32 9.26 -17.88 -24.29
N ASN A 33 8.48 -17.12 -25.04
CA ASN A 33 7.03 -17.31 -25.21
C ASN A 33 6.28 -17.43 -23.87
N LEU A 34 6.64 -16.53 -22.89
CA LEU A 34 6.08 -16.62 -21.55
C LEU A 34 4.59 -16.28 -21.52
N ILE A 35 3.82 -17.09 -20.80
CA ILE A 35 2.41 -16.83 -20.48
C ILE A 35 2.37 -15.87 -19.28
N LYS A 36 1.49 -14.87 -19.34
CA LYS A 36 1.32 -13.90 -18.27
C LYS A 36 0.13 -14.26 -17.38
N ASP A 37 0.36 -14.38 -16.06
CA ASP A 37 -0.68 -14.50 -15.04
C ASP A 37 -0.50 -13.38 -13.99
N GLY A 38 -1.23 -12.29 -14.17
CA GLY A 38 -1.09 -11.09 -13.33
C GLY A 38 0.29 -10.46 -13.45
N THR A 39 1.11 -10.61 -12.41
CA THR A 39 2.48 -10.06 -12.36
C THR A 39 3.57 -11.12 -12.54
N VAL A 40 3.19 -12.38 -12.72
CA VAL A 40 4.08 -13.52 -12.97
C VAL A 40 4.04 -13.88 -14.46
N TYR A 41 5.19 -14.23 -14.99
CA TYR A 41 5.37 -14.77 -16.33
C TYR A 41 5.90 -16.19 -16.21
N TYR A 42 5.41 -17.14 -16.98
CA TYR A 42 5.77 -18.55 -16.79
C TYR A 42 5.73 -19.38 -18.07
N THR A 43 6.41 -20.51 -18.00
CA THR A 43 6.30 -21.67 -18.90
C THR A 43 5.94 -22.90 -18.06
N GLN A 44 5.88 -24.06 -18.67
CA GLN A 44 5.78 -25.35 -17.93
C GLN A 44 7.05 -25.69 -17.12
N HIS A 45 8.16 -25.01 -17.34
CA HIS A 45 9.47 -25.34 -16.76
C HIS A 45 9.93 -24.37 -15.68
N PHE A 46 9.49 -23.12 -15.71
CA PHE A 46 9.82 -22.10 -14.72
C PHE A 46 8.81 -20.97 -14.69
N ALA A 47 8.80 -20.22 -13.60
CA ALA A 47 8.07 -18.98 -13.48
C ALA A 47 9.00 -17.84 -13.09
N VAL A 48 8.67 -16.59 -13.46
CA VAL A 48 9.50 -15.42 -13.19
C VAL A 48 8.67 -14.19 -12.81
N ARG A 49 9.17 -13.46 -11.82
CA ARG A 49 8.69 -12.15 -11.41
C ARG A 49 9.77 -11.11 -11.66
N PHE A 50 9.45 -10.05 -12.42
CA PHE A 50 10.36 -8.93 -12.63
C PHE A 50 10.10 -7.83 -11.59
N CYS A 51 11.16 -7.40 -10.92
CA CYS A 51 11.16 -6.31 -9.94
C CYS A 51 12.10 -5.20 -10.41
N TYR A 52 11.97 -4.01 -9.84
CA TYR A 52 12.81 -2.86 -10.19
C TYR A 52 13.28 -2.13 -8.94
N SER A 53 14.53 -1.70 -8.93
CA SER A 53 15.10 -0.86 -7.89
C SER A 53 15.90 0.30 -8.47
N LYS A 54 15.65 1.51 -7.95
CA LYS A 54 16.40 2.71 -8.34
C LYS A 54 17.78 2.77 -7.66
N ASN A 55 17.90 2.30 -6.44
CA ASN A 55 19.07 2.44 -5.56
C ASN A 55 19.71 1.10 -5.17
N GLY A 56 19.38 0.02 -5.87
CA GLY A 56 19.91 -1.31 -5.59
C GLY A 56 19.27 -2.04 -4.39
N ALA A 57 18.52 -1.35 -3.54
CA ALA A 57 17.79 -1.99 -2.45
C ALA A 57 16.62 -2.85 -2.97
N PHE A 58 16.41 -4.02 -2.36
CA PHE A 58 15.36 -4.93 -2.75
C PHE A 58 14.38 -5.16 -1.58
N SER A 59 13.63 -4.11 -1.22
CA SER A 59 12.64 -4.14 -0.13
C SER A 59 11.19 -4.15 -0.60
N ASN A 60 10.95 -4.08 -1.91
CA ASN A 60 9.59 -4.05 -2.47
C ASN A 60 8.91 -5.41 -2.35
N THR A 61 7.58 -5.39 -2.24
CA THR A 61 6.76 -6.60 -2.28
C THR A 61 6.92 -7.30 -3.63
N VAL A 62 7.29 -8.56 -3.58
CA VAL A 62 7.49 -9.41 -4.76
C VAL A 62 6.20 -10.09 -5.16
N LEU A 63 5.62 -10.91 -4.26
CA LEU A 63 4.47 -11.74 -4.57
C LEU A 63 3.69 -12.11 -3.31
N SER A 64 2.40 -12.43 -3.46
CA SER A 64 1.61 -13.06 -2.41
C SER A 64 1.96 -14.54 -2.30
N LEU A 65 1.85 -15.11 -1.10
CA LEU A 65 2.09 -16.53 -0.87
C LEU A 65 1.11 -17.42 -1.64
N SER A 66 -0.17 -17.03 -1.72
CA SER A 66 -1.17 -17.75 -2.50
C SER A 66 -0.88 -17.79 -4.01
N LYS A 67 -0.13 -16.80 -4.52
CA LYS A 67 0.30 -16.78 -5.90
C LYS A 67 1.57 -17.60 -6.09
N LEU A 68 2.52 -17.52 -5.12
CA LEU A 68 3.73 -18.35 -5.13
C LEU A 68 3.37 -19.83 -5.11
N GLN A 69 2.41 -20.26 -4.29
CA GLN A 69 1.94 -21.65 -4.19
C GLN A 69 1.62 -22.28 -5.54
N LYS A 70 1.08 -21.48 -6.48
CA LYS A 70 0.74 -21.98 -7.84
C LYS A 70 1.96 -22.35 -8.70
N PHE A 71 3.13 -21.85 -8.33
CA PHE A 71 4.37 -21.98 -9.09
C PHE A 71 5.51 -22.58 -8.27
N ASP A 72 5.22 -23.07 -7.06
CA ASP A 72 6.27 -23.53 -6.14
C ASP A 72 6.87 -24.89 -6.56
N ASP A 73 6.12 -25.68 -7.35
CA ASP A 73 6.58 -26.97 -7.88
C ASP A 73 7.56 -26.85 -9.09
N ILE A 74 7.83 -25.63 -9.54
CA ILE A 74 8.81 -25.33 -10.60
C ILE A 74 9.75 -24.20 -10.12
N PRO A 75 10.96 -24.06 -10.69
CA PRO A 75 11.82 -22.93 -10.35
C PRO A 75 11.11 -21.61 -10.48
N PHE A 76 10.96 -20.91 -9.35
CA PHE A 76 10.36 -19.58 -9.30
C PHE A 76 11.45 -18.52 -9.20
N PHE A 77 11.67 -17.78 -10.27
CA PHE A 77 12.69 -16.76 -10.37
C PHE A 77 12.19 -15.38 -10.01
N VAL A 78 13.04 -14.61 -9.37
CA VAL A 78 12.87 -13.17 -9.22
C VAL A 78 14.05 -12.46 -9.88
N VAL A 79 13.75 -11.68 -10.91
CA VAL A 79 14.73 -10.84 -11.59
C VAL A 79 14.61 -9.41 -11.07
N LEU A 80 15.65 -8.92 -10.41
CA LEU A 80 15.77 -7.53 -9.97
C LEU A 80 16.50 -6.71 -11.03
N ILE A 81 15.78 -5.86 -11.72
CA ILE A 81 16.32 -4.91 -12.69
C ILE A 81 16.74 -3.66 -11.93
N ARG A 82 18.00 -3.27 -12.08
CA ARG A 82 18.59 -2.11 -11.40
C ARG A 82 18.91 -0.99 -12.38
N ARG A 83 18.76 0.25 -11.94
CA ARG A 83 18.90 1.41 -12.83
C ARG A 83 20.31 1.58 -13.40
N GLU A 84 21.35 1.31 -12.59
CA GLU A 84 22.76 1.62 -12.93
C GLU A 84 23.70 0.42 -12.75
N GLN A 85 23.14 -0.77 -12.55
CA GLN A 85 23.89 -2.00 -12.28
C GLN A 85 23.31 -3.16 -13.08
N ASP A 86 24.03 -4.26 -13.11
CA ASP A 86 23.56 -5.49 -13.73
C ASP A 86 22.31 -6.04 -13.06
N ASN A 87 21.47 -6.71 -13.83
CA ASN A 87 20.32 -7.42 -13.32
C ASN A 87 20.78 -8.52 -12.34
N VAL A 88 19.94 -8.81 -11.34
CA VAL A 88 20.23 -9.90 -10.39
C VAL A 88 19.11 -10.91 -10.47
N LEU A 89 19.51 -12.18 -10.53
CA LEU A 89 18.61 -13.33 -10.53
C LEU A 89 18.64 -14.00 -9.16
N PHE A 90 17.46 -14.32 -8.63
CA PHE A 90 17.29 -15.10 -7.43
C PHE A 90 16.31 -16.24 -7.68
N LEU A 91 16.57 -17.40 -7.11
CA LEU A 91 15.55 -18.41 -6.92
C LEU A 91 14.73 -18.06 -5.65
N ALA A 92 13.40 -18.08 -5.75
CA ALA A 92 12.54 -17.57 -4.69
C ALA A 92 11.34 -18.50 -4.40
N ASN A 93 11.55 -19.81 -4.54
CA ASN A 93 10.62 -20.82 -4.06
C ASN A 93 10.48 -20.73 -2.53
N SER A 94 9.42 -21.29 -1.99
CA SER A 94 9.05 -21.12 -0.57
C SER A 94 10.14 -21.53 0.41
N SER A 95 10.94 -22.55 0.11
CA SER A 95 12.11 -22.97 0.93
C SER A 95 13.19 -21.90 1.04
N LEU A 96 13.30 -21.03 0.03
CA LEU A 96 14.31 -19.97 -0.07
C LEU A 96 13.83 -18.61 0.45
N LEU A 97 12.71 -18.60 1.16
CA LEU A 97 12.21 -17.42 1.87
C LEU A 97 12.56 -17.53 3.37
N GLN A 98 12.98 -16.44 3.97
CA GLN A 98 13.31 -16.42 5.41
C GLN A 98 12.14 -15.99 6.30
N LYS A 99 11.14 -15.27 5.76
CA LYS A 99 9.99 -14.76 6.53
C LYS A 99 8.88 -14.24 5.61
N ILE A 100 7.75 -13.88 6.22
CA ILE A 100 6.62 -13.22 5.57
C ILE A 100 6.64 -11.74 5.97
N SER A 101 6.83 -10.82 5.01
CA SER A 101 6.91 -9.38 5.30
C SER A 101 5.58 -8.69 5.48
N HIS A 102 4.55 -9.14 4.77
CA HIS A 102 3.21 -8.56 4.84
C HIS A 102 2.19 -9.65 5.08
N SER A 103 1.43 -9.51 6.16
CA SER A 103 0.26 -10.31 6.44
C SER A 103 -0.85 -9.40 6.95
N SER A 104 -2.06 -9.61 6.48
CA SER A 104 -3.25 -8.87 6.93
C SER A 104 -4.02 -9.57 8.04
N GLN A 105 -3.52 -10.70 8.54
CA GLN A 105 -4.19 -11.53 9.54
C GLN A 105 -3.17 -12.07 10.55
N ASN A 106 -3.66 -12.63 11.66
CA ASN A 106 -2.84 -13.41 12.55
C ASN A 106 -2.24 -14.58 11.78
N LEU A 107 -0.94 -14.81 11.96
CA LEU A 107 -0.24 -15.89 11.29
C LEU A 107 -0.77 -17.22 11.80
N SER A 108 -1.43 -17.97 10.91
CA SER A 108 -1.85 -19.34 11.16
C SER A 108 -1.70 -20.15 9.87
N LEU A 109 -1.49 -21.45 9.98
CA LEU A 109 -1.34 -22.34 8.84
C LEU A 109 -2.61 -22.41 7.98
N SER A 110 -3.78 -22.25 8.59
CA SER A 110 -5.06 -22.46 7.92
C SER A 110 -5.55 -21.26 7.10
N ASN A 111 -4.98 -20.06 7.26
CA ASN A 111 -5.51 -18.86 6.60
C ASN A 111 -4.48 -17.74 6.45
N ILE A 112 -3.39 -18.03 5.74
CA ILE A 112 -2.35 -17.02 5.50
C ILE A 112 -2.69 -16.17 4.29
N LYS A 113 -3.05 -14.92 4.54
CA LYS A 113 -3.01 -13.85 3.53
C LYS A 113 -1.72 -13.06 3.73
N GLY A 114 -0.65 -13.51 3.11
CA GLY A 114 0.66 -12.90 3.25
C GLY A 114 1.35 -12.69 1.91
N SER A 115 2.37 -11.85 1.93
CA SER A 115 3.28 -11.62 0.82
C SER A 115 4.69 -11.46 1.33
N PHE A 116 5.65 -11.77 0.47
CA PHE A 116 7.07 -11.58 0.76
C PHE A 116 7.66 -10.43 -0.05
N ASN A 117 8.71 -9.84 0.48
CA ASN A 117 9.52 -8.81 -0.16
C ASN A 117 10.78 -9.43 -0.76
N GLY A 118 11.47 -8.69 -1.61
CA GLY A 118 12.77 -9.12 -2.09
C GLY A 118 13.81 -9.32 -0.99
N SER A 119 13.72 -8.55 0.10
CA SER A 119 14.56 -8.73 1.29
C SER A 119 14.29 -10.02 2.06
N ASP A 120 13.21 -10.72 1.78
CA ASP A 120 12.86 -11.97 2.44
C ASP A 120 13.44 -13.20 1.70
N ILE A 121 13.93 -13.01 0.48
CA ILE A 121 14.64 -14.04 -0.29
C ILE A 121 16.03 -14.22 0.34
N VAL A 122 16.39 -15.45 0.68
CA VAL A 122 17.70 -15.76 1.24
C VAL A 122 18.80 -15.53 0.20
N LYS A 123 19.91 -14.95 0.63
CA LYS A 123 21.08 -14.76 -0.23
C LYS A 123 21.96 -16.02 -0.33
N SER A 124 21.81 -16.91 0.61
CA SER A 124 22.45 -18.24 0.64
C SER A 124 21.59 -19.19 1.46
N TYR A 125 21.62 -20.47 1.13
CA TYR A 125 21.00 -21.55 1.86
C TYR A 125 22.06 -22.60 2.15
N ASP A 126 22.30 -22.93 3.42
CA ASP A 126 23.35 -23.85 3.86
C ASP A 126 24.72 -23.57 3.21
N ASN A 127 25.12 -22.30 3.19
CA ASN A 127 26.33 -21.76 2.54
C ASN A 127 26.36 -21.86 1.01
N ILE A 128 25.30 -22.28 0.34
CA ILE A 128 25.16 -22.27 -1.11
C ILE A 128 24.61 -20.89 -1.52
N PRO A 129 25.31 -20.10 -2.31
CA PRO A 129 24.84 -18.81 -2.78
C PRO A 129 23.56 -18.92 -3.61
N ASN A 130 22.63 -17.97 -3.41
CA ASN A 130 21.44 -17.89 -4.26
C ASN A 130 21.74 -17.01 -5.47
N ASP A 131 22.38 -17.58 -6.44
CA ASP A 131 22.82 -16.96 -7.69
C ASP A 131 22.65 -17.92 -8.88
N ALA A 132 23.02 -17.45 -10.06
CA ALA A 132 22.86 -18.17 -11.32
C ALA A 132 23.58 -19.51 -11.38
N GLU A 133 24.71 -19.66 -10.69
CA GLU A 133 25.56 -20.85 -10.76
C GLU A 133 24.99 -22.00 -9.91
N HIS A 134 24.22 -21.70 -8.87
CA HIS A 134 23.76 -22.66 -7.88
C HIS A 134 22.25 -23.00 -7.97
N ILE A 135 21.55 -22.52 -8.99
CA ILE A 135 20.08 -22.69 -9.12
C ILE A 135 19.67 -24.16 -9.10
N GLU A 136 20.36 -25.04 -9.82
CA GLU A 136 20.05 -26.47 -9.88
C GLU A 136 20.16 -27.12 -8.49
N GLN A 137 21.23 -26.83 -7.78
CA GLN A 137 21.46 -27.35 -6.44
C GLN A 137 20.43 -26.82 -5.45
N LEU A 138 20.11 -25.54 -5.49
CA LEU A 138 19.11 -24.92 -4.61
C LEU A 138 17.69 -25.42 -4.89
N PHE A 139 17.36 -25.64 -6.17
CA PHE A 139 16.06 -26.17 -6.52
C PHE A 139 15.92 -27.64 -6.12
N ALA A 140 16.96 -28.46 -6.29
CA ALA A 140 16.96 -29.84 -5.79
C ALA A 140 16.76 -29.93 -4.27
N ILE A 141 17.31 -28.95 -3.50
CA ILE A 141 17.03 -28.86 -2.07
C ILE A 141 15.57 -28.49 -1.83
N HIS A 142 15.02 -27.55 -2.60
CA HIS A 142 13.62 -27.15 -2.50
C HIS A 142 12.65 -28.30 -2.73
N GLU A 143 12.91 -29.16 -3.72
CA GLU A 143 12.09 -30.34 -4.02
C GLU A 143 12.02 -31.34 -2.86
N GLY A 144 12.94 -31.26 -1.90
CA GLY A 144 12.92 -32.07 -0.66
C GLY A 144 11.88 -31.63 0.38
N PHE A 145 11.16 -30.53 0.15
CA PHE A 145 10.17 -29.94 1.08
C PHE A 145 8.81 -29.81 0.42
N THR A 146 7.77 -30.06 1.19
CA THR A 146 6.40 -29.77 0.77
C THR A 146 6.08 -28.27 1.00
N TRP A 147 5.06 -27.78 0.30
CA TRP A 147 4.53 -26.42 0.55
C TRP A 147 4.15 -26.20 2.00
N ASP A 148 3.48 -27.17 2.64
CA ASP A 148 2.98 -27.03 4.00
C ASP A 148 4.14 -26.97 5.01
N GLU A 149 5.19 -27.76 4.85
CA GLU A 149 6.40 -27.68 5.69
C GLU A 149 7.10 -26.32 5.56
N ASN A 150 7.24 -25.81 4.33
CA ASN A 150 7.81 -24.48 4.11
C ASN A 150 6.93 -23.38 4.70
N LEU A 151 5.62 -23.50 4.60
CA LEU A 151 4.67 -22.55 5.16
C LEU A 151 4.75 -22.54 6.69
N GLU A 152 4.79 -23.71 7.34
CA GLU A 152 4.95 -23.86 8.79
C GLU A 152 6.25 -23.18 9.27
N ARG A 153 7.36 -23.47 8.61
CA ARG A 153 8.66 -22.85 8.87
C ARG A 153 8.60 -21.32 8.73
N LEU A 154 7.96 -20.80 7.68
CA LEU A 154 7.83 -19.36 7.46
C LEU A 154 6.96 -18.68 8.53
N VAL A 155 5.87 -19.32 8.95
CA VAL A 155 5.01 -18.83 10.04
C VAL A 155 5.80 -18.80 11.34
N GLU A 156 6.50 -19.87 11.67
CA GLU A 156 7.30 -19.95 12.89
C GLU A 156 8.41 -18.87 12.89
N ALA A 157 9.19 -18.79 11.81
CA ALA A 157 10.25 -17.80 11.68
C ALA A 157 9.72 -16.37 11.80
N THR A 158 8.56 -16.09 11.16
CA THR A 158 7.94 -14.77 11.20
C THR A 158 7.40 -14.42 12.59
N SER A 159 6.82 -15.39 13.30
CA SER A 159 6.26 -15.21 14.64
C SER A 159 7.33 -14.93 15.71
N LYS A 160 8.57 -15.37 15.50
CA LYS A 160 9.72 -15.12 16.38
C LYS A 160 10.31 -13.71 16.22
N ILE A 161 9.92 -12.96 15.18
CA ILE A 161 10.46 -11.62 14.93
C ILE A 161 9.91 -10.65 15.98
N LYS A 162 10.81 -10.04 16.74
CA LYS A 162 10.43 -8.99 17.70
C LYS A 162 9.92 -7.75 16.94
N PRO A 163 8.87 -7.09 17.41
CA PRO A 163 8.38 -5.86 16.83
C PRO A 163 9.48 -4.79 16.80
N SER A 164 9.63 -4.13 15.65
CA SER A 164 10.58 -3.02 15.51
C SER A 164 10.06 -1.71 16.12
N LYS A 165 8.77 -1.66 16.44
CA LYS A 165 8.08 -0.51 17.05
C LYS A 165 7.05 -1.02 18.04
N GLU A 166 6.80 -0.22 19.05
CA GLU A 166 5.70 -0.46 19.98
C GLU A 166 4.42 0.17 19.42
N LYS A 167 3.27 -0.44 19.76
CA LYS A 167 1.95 0.13 19.50
C LYS A 167 1.81 1.41 20.34
N PHE A 168 1.19 2.43 19.78
CA PHE A 168 0.84 3.61 20.57
C PHE A 168 -0.07 3.21 21.73
N ASN A 169 0.37 3.48 22.94
CA ASN A 169 -0.36 3.15 24.17
C ASN A 169 -0.66 4.46 24.92
N PRO A 170 -1.86 5.04 24.76
CA PRO A 170 -2.21 6.32 25.39
C PRO A 170 -2.25 6.20 26.91
N ASP A 171 -1.70 7.17 27.61
CA ASP A 171 -1.91 7.37 29.03
C ASP A 171 -3.37 7.85 29.32
N GLU A 172 -3.73 8.05 30.59
CA GLU A 172 -5.11 8.43 30.95
C GLU A 172 -5.49 9.82 30.42
N THR A 173 -4.58 10.77 30.36
CA THR A 173 -4.83 12.11 29.79
C THR A 173 -5.07 12.00 28.29
N GLN A 174 -4.22 11.25 27.60
CA GLN A 174 -4.36 10.99 26.18
C GLN A 174 -5.64 10.21 25.85
N LYS A 175 -6.05 9.25 26.68
CA LYS A 175 -7.32 8.54 26.53
C LYS A 175 -8.51 9.49 26.67
N ASN A 176 -8.49 10.33 27.69
CA ASN A 176 -9.56 11.33 27.89
C ASN A 176 -9.66 12.26 26.68
N SER A 177 -8.54 12.80 26.19
CA SER A 177 -8.52 13.62 24.99
C SER A 177 -8.99 12.84 23.75
N LEU A 178 -8.57 11.58 23.60
CA LEU A 178 -9.00 10.71 22.50
C LEU A 178 -10.53 10.55 22.47
N PHE A 179 -11.17 10.29 23.60
CA PHE A 179 -12.63 10.21 23.65
C PHE A 179 -13.32 11.57 23.49
N ALA A 180 -12.73 12.66 23.98
CA ALA A 180 -13.20 14.03 23.75
C ALA A 180 -13.09 14.46 22.28
N SER A 181 -12.27 13.79 21.47
CA SER A 181 -12.16 14.09 20.03
C SER A 181 -13.48 13.92 19.27
N ILE A 182 -14.41 13.10 19.79
CA ILE A 182 -15.76 12.92 19.23
C ILE A 182 -16.54 14.24 19.31
N ASP A 183 -16.52 14.88 20.48
CA ASP A 183 -17.23 16.15 20.71
C ASP A 183 -16.54 17.29 19.94
N ARG A 184 -15.20 17.27 19.86
CA ARG A 184 -14.44 18.22 19.02
C ARG A 184 -14.83 18.10 17.55
N ALA A 185 -14.93 16.88 17.03
CA ALA A 185 -15.33 16.64 15.65
C ALA A 185 -16.76 17.10 15.37
N LYS A 186 -17.70 16.83 16.30
CA LYS A 186 -19.09 17.28 16.19
C LYS A 186 -19.17 18.80 16.19
N ALA A 187 -18.53 19.46 17.15
CA ALA A 187 -18.47 20.92 17.23
C ALA A 187 -17.80 21.55 16.00
N PHE A 188 -16.84 20.86 15.37
CA PHE A 188 -16.22 21.33 14.14
C PHE A 188 -17.16 21.22 12.94
N VAL A 189 -17.84 20.10 12.76
CA VAL A 189 -18.78 19.89 11.64
C VAL A 189 -19.91 20.93 11.64
N ASP A 190 -20.34 21.35 12.83
CA ASP A 190 -21.42 22.35 13.00
C ASP A 190 -20.89 23.81 12.98
N SER A 191 -19.60 24.04 12.74
CA SER A 191 -18.96 25.37 12.81
C SER A 191 -18.76 26.03 11.44
N GLU A 192 -18.54 27.34 11.46
CA GLU A 192 -18.10 28.12 10.27
C GLU A 192 -16.72 27.65 9.77
N ASP A 193 -15.85 27.20 10.65
CA ASP A 193 -14.53 26.68 10.30
C ASP A 193 -14.61 25.50 9.34
N TYR A 194 -15.62 24.63 9.50
CA TYR A 194 -15.88 23.54 8.56
C TYR A 194 -16.25 24.05 7.16
N LEU A 195 -17.10 25.07 7.07
CA LEU A 195 -17.48 25.67 5.79
C LEU A 195 -16.28 26.34 5.12
N ILE A 196 -15.43 27.01 5.91
CA ILE A 196 -14.20 27.63 5.42
C ILE A 196 -13.23 26.57 4.89
N LEU A 197 -13.04 25.46 5.63
CA LEU A 197 -12.17 24.36 5.19
C LEU A 197 -12.70 23.73 3.90
N LYS A 198 -14.01 23.44 3.88
CA LYS A 198 -14.64 22.83 2.69
C LYS A 198 -14.51 23.73 1.47
N LYS A 199 -14.79 25.02 1.60
CA LYS A 199 -14.68 26.00 0.52
C LYS A 199 -13.25 26.11 -0.01
N ASP A 200 -12.26 26.17 0.87
CA ASP A 200 -10.84 26.21 0.48
C ASP A 200 -10.43 24.95 -0.34
N LEU A 201 -10.83 23.76 0.11
CA LEU A 201 -10.53 22.54 -0.60
C LEU A 201 -11.27 22.44 -1.95
N ASP A 202 -12.55 22.85 -2.00
CA ASP A 202 -13.33 22.89 -3.23
C ASP A 202 -12.69 23.87 -4.26
N GLU A 203 -12.26 25.06 -3.83
CA GLU A 203 -11.57 26.03 -4.68
C GLU A 203 -10.24 25.48 -5.22
N ARG A 204 -9.48 24.74 -4.41
CA ARG A 204 -8.23 24.10 -4.83
C ARG A 204 -8.47 23.02 -5.89
N VAL A 205 -9.53 22.21 -5.73
CA VAL A 205 -9.94 21.24 -6.74
C VAL A 205 -10.36 21.93 -8.04
N GLN A 206 -11.19 22.96 -7.96
CA GLN A 206 -11.65 23.70 -9.17
C GLN A 206 -10.48 24.36 -9.91
N ARG A 207 -9.54 24.95 -9.19
CA ARG A 207 -8.34 25.58 -9.76
C ARG A 207 -7.48 24.57 -10.53
N ASN A 208 -7.39 23.33 -10.05
CA ASN A 208 -6.57 22.28 -10.64
C ASN A 208 -7.38 21.23 -11.43
N LEU A 209 -8.65 21.51 -11.74
CA LEU A 209 -9.59 20.50 -12.26
C LEU A 209 -9.06 19.77 -13.50
N GLN A 210 -8.55 20.48 -14.48
CA GLN A 210 -8.02 19.89 -15.72
C GLN A 210 -6.85 18.93 -15.42
N SER A 211 -5.94 19.35 -14.56
CA SER A 211 -4.78 18.56 -14.16
C SER A 211 -5.18 17.31 -13.36
N ILE A 212 -6.19 17.42 -12.49
CA ILE A 212 -6.76 16.29 -11.73
C ILE A 212 -7.42 15.28 -12.68
N LEU A 213 -8.17 15.74 -13.67
CA LEU A 213 -8.82 14.87 -14.65
C LEU A 213 -7.78 14.12 -15.50
N ILE A 214 -6.72 14.78 -15.94
CA ILE A 214 -5.62 14.11 -16.65
C ILE A 214 -4.92 13.10 -15.75
N ALA A 215 -4.60 13.48 -14.53
CA ALA A 215 -3.97 12.58 -13.56
C ALA A 215 -4.84 11.35 -13.23
N SER A 216 -6.18 11.47 -13.32
CA SER A 216 -7.10 10.38 -13.06
C SER A 216 -6.96 9.19 -14.01
N HIS A 217 -6.40 9.40 -15.20
CA HIS A 217 -6.13 8.36 -16.21
C HIS A 217 -4.82 7.61 -15.98
N ILE A 218 -4.00 8.00 -15.02
CA ILE A 218 -2.77 7.26 -14.67
C ILE A 218 -3.15 5.88 -14.11
N GLU A 219 -2.67 4.81 -14.75
CA GLU A 219 -2.98 3.43 -14.34
C GLU A 219 -2.44 3.09 -12.95
N ASN A 220 -1.24 3.60 -12.62
CA ASN A 220 -0.64 3.35 -11.31
C ASN A 220 -1.36 4.13 -10.22
N VAL A 221 -2.16 3.42 -9.43
CA VAL A 221 -3.01 3.98 -8.36
C VAL A 221 -2.23 4.82 -7.36
N ASN A 222 -1.00 4.41 -6.99
CA ASN A 222 -0.19 5.14 -6.03
C ASN A 222 0.36 6.45 -6.62
N ILE A 223 0.80 6.45 -7.87
CA ILE A 223 1.26 7.65 -8.56
C ILE A 223 0.09 8.61 -8.74
N ARG A 224 -1.04 8.10 -9.24
CA ARG A 224 -2.28 8.87 -9.42
C ARG A 224 -2.72 9.57 -8.14
N GLY A 225 -2.84 8.83 -7.03
CA GLY A 225 -3.27 9.38 -5.75
C GLY A 225 -2.35 10.50 -5.28
N ARG A 226 -1.06 10.22 -5.21
CA ARG A 226 -0.04 11.19 -4.76
C ARG A 226 0.03 12.44 -5.64
N LEU A 227 -0.16 12.30 -6.94
CA LEU A 227 -0.16 13.45 -7.85
C LEU A 227 -1.38 14.34 -7.60
N ILE A 228 -2.56 13.75 -7.42
CA ILE A 228 -3.79 14.51 -7.14
C ILE A 228 -3.72 15.17 -5.77
N GLU A 229 -3.24 14.47 -4.74
CA GLU A 229 -2.97 15.02 -3.41
C GLU A 229 -2.04 16.24 -3.50
N TYR A 230 -0.93 16.12 -4.24
CA TYR A 230 0.01 17.21 -4.46
C TYR A 230 -0.62 18.42 -5.17
N LEU A 231 -1.44 18.20 -6.20
CA LEU A 231 -2.12 19.28 -6.93
C LEU A 231 -3.06 20.09 -6.02
N ILE A 232 -3.67 19.45 -5.03
CA ILE A 232 -4.60 20.09 -4.10
C ILE A 232 -3.88 20.77 -2.95
N THR A 233 -2.83 20.15 -2.41
CA THR A 233 -2.09 20.65 -1.26
C THR A 233 -1.10 21.75 -1.62
N SER A 234 -0.64 21.79 -2.88
CA SER A 234 0.28 22.82 -3.38
C SER A 234 -0.40 24.18 -3.48
N GLU A 235 0.31 25.24 -3.04
CA GLU A 235 -0.14 26.62 -3.21
C GLU A 235 0.11 27.18 -4.62
N LYS A 236 0.96 26.52 -5.40
CA LYS A 236 1.34 26.94 -6.75
C LYS A 236 0.39 26.36 -7.79
N ASN A 237 -0.15 27.22 -8.66
CA ASN A 237 -0.79 26.79 -9.89
C ASN A 237 0.24 26.05 -10.76
N ARG A 238 -0.08 24.84 -11.20
CA ARG A 238 0.78 24.06 -12.08
C ARG A 238 0.15 23.91 -13.46
N THR A 239 0.97 24.11 -14.50
CA THR A 239 0.57 23.89 -15.88
C THR A 239 0.58 22.41 -16.25
N LEU A 240 -0.12 22.04 -17.32
CA LEU A 240 -0.13 20.66 -17.82
C LEU A 240 1.26 20.15 -18.21
N ASP A 241 2.14 21.02 -18.68
CA ASP A 241 3.52 20.66 -19.05
C ASP A 241 4.35 20.32 -17.79
N GLU A 242 4.09 21.01 -16.67
CA GLU A 242 4.74 20.68 -15.40
C GLU A 242 4.28 19.32 -14.85
N LEU A 243 3.08 18.83 -15.19
CA LEU A 243 2.60 17.51 -14.76
C LEU A 243 3.41 16.35 -15.37
N ARG A 244 3.83 16.47 -16.63
CA ARG A 244 4.71 15.46 -17.28
C ARG A 244 6.06 15.37 -16.57
N TYR A 245 6.54 16.50 -16.03
CA TYR A 245 7.78 16.58 -15.26
C TYR A 245 7.59 16.02 -13.84
N LEU A 246 6.42 16.20 -13.24
CA LEU A 246 6.11 15.74 -11.89
C LEU A 246 6.00 14.22 -11.79
N GLU A 247 5.58 13.51 -12.85
CA GLU A 247 5.51 12.04 -12.84
C GLU A 247 6.89 11.41 -12.57
N SER A 248 7.96 12.04 -13.08
CA SER A 248 9.34 11.59 -12.83
C SER A 248 9.94 12.11 -11.51
N GLN A 249 9.37 13.17 -10.94
CA GLN A 249 9.88 13.89 -9.77
C GLN A 249 8.85 14.04 -8.65
N LEU A 250 7.82 13.16 -8.60
CA LEU A 250 6.88 13.17 -7.47
C LEU A 250 7.66 13.22 -6.16
N PRO A 251 7.46 14.28 -5.34
CA PRO A 251 8.17 14.38 -4.09
C PRO A 251 7.97 13.09 -3.32
N VAL A 252 9.05 12.56 -2.78
CA VAL A 252 8.98 11.48 -1.80
C VAL A 252 8.34 12.13 -0.59
N TYR A 253 7.00 12.07 -0.51
CA TYR A 253 6.31 12.49 0.70
C TYR A 253 6.90 11.69 1.84
N ASP A 254 7.47 12.38 2.80
CA ASP A 254 7.96 11.77 4.01
C ASP A 254 6.73 11.26 4.79
N THR A 255 6.40 9.99 4.57
CA THR A 255 5.32 9.32 5.30
C THR A 255 5.59 9.20 6.80
N LYS A 256 6.72 9.76 7.26
CA LYS A 256 7.07 9.82 8.68
C LYS A 256 6.38 10.99 9.40
N ASN A 257 5.92 12.00 8.68
CA ASN A 257 5.34 13.19 9.26
C ASN A 257 3.81 13.07 9.35
N GLY A 258 3.31 12.67 10.50
CA GLY A 258 1.94 12.92 10.93
C GLY A 258 0.84 12.14 10.20
N LEU A 259 -0.39 12.55 10.48
CA LEU A 259 -1.63 12.14 9.85
C LEU A 259 -2.15 13.31 9.01
N GLY A 260 -2.80 13.00 7.87
CA GLY A 260 -3.41 14.00 6.98
C GLY A 260 -2.46 14.60 5.94
N ASP A 261 -2.99 14.79 4.74
CA ASP A 261 -2.26 15.36 3.59
C ASP A 261 -2.31 16.90 3.60
N TYR A 262 -3.33 17.47 4.25
CA TYR A 262 -3.57 18.90 4.36
C TYR A 262 -3.88 19.29 5.81
N ILE A 263 -3.05 20.20 6.37
CA ILE A 263 -3.22 20.69 7.74
C ILE A 263 -3.64 22.17 7.68
N ARG A 264 -4.74 22.50 8.38
CA ARG A 264 -5.17 23.87 8.56
C ARG A 264 -5.37 24.17 10.03
N LYS A 265 -4.78 25.28 10.49
CA LYS A 265 -4.91 25.77 11.85
C LYS A 265 -6.02 26.81 11.92
N PHE A 266 -6.91 26.64 12.88
CA PHE A 266 -7.92 27.61 13.29
C PHE A 266 -7.60 28.10 14.70
N PRO A 267 -8.23 29.18 15.18
CA PRO A 267 -7.88 29.75 16.50
C PRO A 267 -7.96 28.78 17.67
N SER A 268 -8.89 27.81 17.63
CA SER A 268 -9.14 26.87 18.73
C SER A 268 -8.85 25.41 18.38
N ARG A 269 -8.42 25.11 17.13
CA ARG A 269 -8.23 23.73 16.67
C ARG A 269 -7.33 23.60 15.45
N SER A 270 -6.76 22.43 15.29
CA SER A 270 -5.98 22.05 14.12
C SER A 270 -6.74 20.94 13.37
N THR A 271 -6.97 21.11 12.06
CA THR A 271 -7.59 20.09 11.24
C THR A 271 -6.54 19.36 10.43
N TYR A 272 -6.61 18.05 10.46
CA TYR A 272 -5.80 17.12 9.66
C TYR A 272 -6.72 16.50 8.63
N THR A 273 -6.55 16.83 7.36
CA THR A 273 -7.43 16.35 6.29
C THR A 273 -6.68 15.39 5.39
N ASP A 274 -7.18 14.20 5.24
CA ASP A 274 -6.67 13.18 4.33
C ASP A 274 -7.46 13.25 3.01
N ILE A 275 -6.76 13.46 1.90
CA ILE A 275 -7.36 13.64 0.58
C ILE A 275 -7.42 12.31 -0.15
N LYS A 276 -8.62 11.91 -0.58
CA LYS A 276 -8.83 10.61 -1.25
C LYS A 276 -9.58 10.79 -2.56
N THR A 277 -8.97 10.32 -3.65
CA THR A 277 -9.62 10.26 -4.94
C THR A 277 -10.27 8.91 -5.16
N LYS A 278 -11.55 8.90 -5.50
CA LYS A 278 -12.31 7.71 -5.90
C LYS A 278 -12.70 7.80 -7.37
N ILE A 279 -12.13 6.92 -8.18
CA ILE A 279 -12.63 6.66 -9.53
C ILE A 279 -13.87 5.77 -9.36
N MET A 280 -15.06 6.34 -9.63
CA MET A 280 -16.34 5.79 -9.18
C MET A 280 -16.75 4.49 -9.87
N TYR A 281 -16.19 4.21 -11.05
CA TYR A 281 -16.43 2.96 -11.80
C TYR A 281 -15.39 1.86 -11.52
N LEU A 282 -14.38 2.12 -10.68
CA LEU A 282 -13.39 1.11 -10.27
C LEU A 282 -13.71 0.55 -8.89
N GLY A 283 -13.69 -0.78 -8.75
CA GLY A 283 -13.96 -1.50 -7.50
C GLY A 283 -12.86 -1.43 -6.43
N SER A 284 -12.08 -0.34 -6.37
CA SER A 284 -10.98 -0.20 -5.40
C SER A 284 -11.46 0.35 -4.05
N ASN A 285 -10.90 -0.21 -2.97
CA ASN A 285 -11.09 0.29 -1.60
C ASN A 285 -10.05 1.35 -1.27
N PRO A 286 -10.43 2.61 -0.99
CA PRO A 286 -9.49 3.64 -0.58
C PRO A 286 -8.81 3.27 0.74
N LYS A 287 -7.48 3.44 0.80
CA LYS A 287 -6.76 3.38 2.08
C LYS A 287 -7.21 4.56 2.93
N ALA A 288 -7.43 4.31 4.22
CA ALA A 288 -7.74 5.36 5.18
C ALA A 288 -6.48 5.77 5.96
N TYR A 289 -6.25 5.22 7.12
CA TYR A 289 -5.16 5.66 8.01
C TYR A 289 -4.47 4.46 8.68
N ASN A 290 -3.25 4.72 9.19
CA ASN A 290 -2.61 3.84 10.15
C ASN A 290 -3.28 4.05 11.52
N ILE A 291 -3.67 2.94 12.19
CA ILE A 291 -4.47 3.00 13.42
C ILE A 291 -3.70 3.69 14.56
N ASP A 292 -2.41 3.37 14.73
CA ASP A 292 -1.62 3.97 15.80
C ASP A 292 -1.42 5.48 15.59
N LYS A 293 -1.14 5.92 14.36
CA LYS A 293 -1.03 7.35 14.03
C LYS A 293 -2.36 8.09 14.23
N PHE A 294 -3.48 7.44 13.91
CA PHE A 294 -4.81 8.02 14.14
C PHE A 294 -5.08 8.20 15.63
N LEU A 295 -4.81 7.18 16.44
CA LEU A 295 -4.98 7.26 17.88
C LEU A 295 -4.09 8.33 18.50
N GLU A 296 -2.83 8.43 18.06
CA GLU A 296 -1.87 9.44 18.49
C GLU A 296 -2.36 10.86 18.17
N CYS A 297 -2.74 11.11 16.91
CA CYS A 297 -3.26 12.39 16.46
C CYS A 297 -4.54 12.81 17.23
N MET A 298 -5.49 11.88 17.42
CA MET A 298 -6.74 12.16 18.11
C MET A 298 -6.59 12.33 19.63
N SER A 299 -5.44 11.93 20.19
CA SER A 299 -5.09 12.18 21.58
C SER A 299 -4.59 13.60 21.84
N GLU A 300 -4.30 14.39 20.81
CA GLU A 300 -3.99 15.81 20.93
C GLU A 300 -5.27 16.63 21.23
N GLU A 301 -5.17 17.64 22.10
CA GLU A 301 -6.33 18.34 22.64
C GLU A 301 -7.09 19.20 21.60
N ASP A 302 -6.42 19.67 20.56
CA ASP A 302 -6.98 20.55 19.52
C ASP A 302 -7.22 19.87 18.18
N SER A 303 -6.91 18.58 18.06
CA SER A 303 -6.94 17.86 16.78
C SER A 303 -8.35 17.49 16.32
N VAL A 304 -8.60 17.66 15.03
CA VAL A 304 -9.78 17.18 14.30
C VAL A 304 -9.33 16.50 13.01
N PHE A 305 -9.76 15.27 12.78
CA PHE A 305 -9.38 14.52 11.59
C PHE A 305 -10.54 14.38 10.59
N MET A 306 -10.27 14.78 9.35
CA MET A 306 -11.24 14.84 8.27
C MET A 306 -10.78 14.03 7.07
N PHE A 307 -11.73 13.58 6.26
CA PHE A 307 -11.49 13.04 4.91
C PHE A 307 -12.12 13.97 3.88
N TYR A 308 -11.36 14.28 2.85
CA TYR A 308 -11.88 14.98 1.69
C TYR A 308 -11.87 14.05 0.49
N PHE A 309 -13.05 13.58 0.11
CA PHE A 309 -13.24 12.66 -1.02
C PHE A 309 -13.52 13.42 -2.30
N ILE A 310 -12.81 13.04 -3.38
CA ILE A 310 -12.98 13.56 -4.72
C ILE A 310 -13.47 12.42 -5.59
N GLY A 311 -14.71 12.50 -6.04
CA GLY A 311 -15.35 11.53 -6.92
C GLY A 311 -15.13 11.90 -8.39
N ILE A 312 -14.58 10.98 -9.17
CA ILE A 312 -14.40 11.13 -10.62
C ILE A 312 -15.17 9.99 -11.30
N ASN A 313 -16.07 10.35 -12.20
CA ASN A 313 -16.79 9.42 -13.06
C ASN A 313 -16.33 9.56 -14.54
N GLU A 314 -16.99 8.86 -15.44
CA GLU A 314 -16.67 8.89 -16.87
C GLU A 314 -16.88 10.27 -17.53
N LYS A 315 -17.71 11.14 -16.91
CA LYS A 315 -18.00 12.50 -17.39
C LYS A 315 -17.06 13.57 -16.80
N GLY A 316 -16.19 13.18 -15.85
CA GLY A 316 -15.27 14.08 -15.14
C GLY A 316 -15.52 14.13 -13.64
N LEU A 317 -15.34 15.31 -13.02
CA LEU A 317 -15.58 15.51 -11.59
C LEU A 317 -17.08 15.32 -11.28
N ALA A 318 -17.38 14.35 -10.42
CA ALA A 318 -18.74 14.07 -10.00
C ALA A 318 -19.15 14.89 -8.78
N ASN A 319 -18.32 14.85 -7.73
CA ASN A 319 -18.58 15.56 -6.47
C ASN A 319 -17.32 15.58 -5.58
N CYS A 320 -17.31 16.53 -4.61
CA CYS A 320 -16.34 16.60 -3.54
C CYS A 320 -17.07 16.64 -2.19
N VAL A 321 -16.65 15.78 -1.27
CA VAL A 321 -17.30 15.65 0.04
C VAL A 321 -16.26 15.69 1.15
N LEU A 322 -16.44 16.60 2.11
CA LEU A 322 -15.64 16.66 3.34
C LEU A 322 -16.41 15.93 4.45
N CYS A 323 -15.81 14.90 5.03
CA CYS A 323 -16.40 14.08 6.08
C CYS A 323 -15.50 14.02 7.30
N SER A 324 -16.10 14.08 8.50
CA SER A 324 -15.41 13.66 9.73
C SER A 324 -15.08 12.17 9.68
N VAL A 325 -13.93 11.77 10.25
CA VAL A 325 -13.64 10.34 10.47
C VAL A 325 -14.73 9.63 11.30
N TYR A 326 -15.45 10.39 12.09
CA TYR A 326 -16.56 9.92 12.94
C TYR A 326 -17.93 9.94 12.26
N ASP A 327 -18.01 10.30 10.97
CA ASP A 327 -19.26 10.12 10.21
C ASP A 327 -19.67 8.64 10.25
N LYS A 328 -20.90 8.38 10.67
CA LYS A 328 -21.47 7.03 10.80
C LYS A 328 -21.21 6.18 9.55
N ARG A 329 -21.39 6.76 8.36
CA ARG A 329 -21.18 6.07 7.07
C ARG A 329 -19.73 5.65 6.87
N LEU A 330 -18.76 6.45 7.35
CA LEU A 330 -17.32 6.10 7.28
C LEU A 330 -17.00 5.00 8.29
N ILE A 331 -17.49 5.09 9.52
CA ILE A 331 -17.30 4.03 10.52
C ILE A 331 -17.85 2.70 10.01
N ASP A 332 -19.10 2.70 9.50
CA ASP A 332 -19.78 1.49 8.98
C ASP A 332 -19.05 0.91 7.74
N SER A 333 -18.36 1.74 6.97
CA SER A 333 -17.59 1.34 5.78
C SER A 333 -16.16 0.91 6.08
N THR A 334 -15.70 1.04 7.33
CA THR A 334 -14.31 0.80 7.68
C THR A 334 -13.98 -0.69 7.71
N ILE A 335 -12.94 -1.06 6.96
CA ILE A 335 -12.36 -2.40 6.90
C ILE A 335 -10.97 -2.34 7.51
N PHE A 336 -10.73 -3.16 8.53
CA PHE A 336 -9.42 -3.21 9.18
C PHE A 336 -8.52 -4.25 8.54
N GLN A 337 -7.29 -3.83 8.24
CA GLN A 337 -6.21 -4.71 7.84
C GLN A 337 -5.23 -4.82 9.00
N LEU A 338 -5.25 -5.97 9.65
CA LEU A 338 -4.31 -6.27 10.72
C LEU A 338 -2.91 -6.51 10.14
N HIS A 339 -1.92 -5.96 10.80
CA HIS A 339 -0.54 -6.35 10.57
C HIS A 339 -0.21 -7.56 11.46
N TRP A 340 0.69 -8.42 10.99
CA TRP A 340 1.24 -9.48 11.81
C TRP A 340 2.00 -8.89 13.02
N ALA A 341 2.07 -9.64 14.12
CA ALA A 341 2.57 -9.15 15.41
C ALA A 341 3.98 -8.52 15.34
N GLY A 342 4.89 -9.07 14.54
CA GLY A 342 6.25 -8.56 14.38
C GLY A 342 6.37 -7.16 13.76
N ARG A 343 5.28 -6.58 13.21
CA ARG A 343 5.28 -5.19 12.73
C ARG A 343 5.14 -4.15 13.83
N GLY A 344 4.68 -4.55 15.02
CA GLY A 344 4.50 -3.63 16.15
C GLY A 344 3.50 -2.50 15.89
N THR A 345 2.49 -2.73 15.05
CA THR A 345 1.41 -1.77 14.80
C THR A 345 0.07 -2.47 14.79
N ARG A 346 -1.00 -1.74 15.18
CA ARG A 346 -2.38 -2.24 15.15
C ARG A 346 -2.90 -2.55 13.77
N GLY A 347 -2.26 -2.01 12.73
CA GLY A 347 -2.67 -2.18 11.35
C GLY A 347 -3.13 -0.88 10.69
N THR A 348 -3.89 -1.03 9.61
CA THR A 348 -4.43 0.09 8.82
C THR A 348 -5.92 -0.08 8.62
N ALA A 349 -6.61 1.05 8.47
CA ALA A 349 -7.99 1.11 8.02
C ALA A 349 -8.07 1.31 6.50
N GLN A 350 -9.11 0.79 5.89
CA GLN A 350 -9.56 1.07 4.53
C GLN A 350 -11.05 1.34 4.57
N PHE A 351 -11.56 2.02 3.56
CA PHE A 351 -13.01 2.14 3.38
C PHE A 351 -13.51 1.21 2.29
N ASN A 352 -14.70 0.68 2.46
CA ASN A 352 -15.41 0.00 1.37
C ASN A 352 -15.62 0.98 0.21
N GLY A 353 -15.14 0.61 -0.98
CA GLY A 353 -15.15 1.50 -2.14
C GLY A 353 -16.57 1.87 -2.61
N ASP A 354 -17.53 0.94 -2.49
CA ASP A 354 -18.93 1.17 -2.90
C ASP A 354 -19.63 2.10 -1.91
N ALA A 355 -19.32 1.99 -0.60
CA ALA A 355 -19.84 2.92 0.40
C ALA A 355 -19.34 4.36 0.13
N ILE A 356 -18.07 4.54 -0.25
CA ILE A 356 -17.55 5.87 -0.63
C ILE A 356 -18.25 6.40 -1.89
N VAL A 357 -18.55 5.53 -2.88
CA VAL A 357 -19.34 5.93 -4.05
C VAL A 357 -20.74 6.41 -3.65
N GLN A 358 -21.37 5.77 -2.68
CA GLN A 358 -22.70 6.21 -2.17
C GLN A 358 -22.61 7.57 -1.45
N ILE A 359 -21.58 7.79 -0.64
CA ILE A 359 -21.32 9.09 0.01
C ILE A 359 -21.14 10.20 -1.03
N LEU A 360 -20.37 9.93 -2.10
CA LEU A 360 -20.14 10.89 -3.19
C LEU A 360 -21.39 11.18 -4.03
N LYS A 361 -22.26 10.19 -4.25
CA LYS A 361 -23.53 10.35 -4.96
C LYS A 361 -24.57 11.09 -4.12
N ASN A 362 -24.57 10.87 -2.80
CA ASN A 362 -25.55 11.41 -1.88
C ASN A 362 -24.87 12.11 -0.70
N PRO A 363 -24.35 13.34 -0.90
CA PRO A 363 -23.68 14.10 0.15
C PRO A 363 -24.71 14.64 1.15
N LEU A 364 -25.18 13.76 2.03
CA LEU A 364 -26.09 14.11 3.11
C LEU A 364 -25.34 14.77 4.26
N HIS A 365 -26.07 15.43 5.13
CA HIS A 365 -25.53 15.93 6.40
C HIS A 365 -24.84 14.79 7.18
N GLN A 366 -23.71 15.10 7.80
CA GLN A 366 -22.92 14.12 8.55
C GLN A 366 -23.64 13.77 9.86
N GLU A 367 -23.68 12.49 10.17
CA GLU A 367 -24.21 11.98 11.43
C GLU A 367 -23.03 11.44 12.28
N ILE A 368 -22.81 12.06 13.44
CA ILE A 368 -21.82 11.62 14.43
C ILE A 368 -22.56 11.06 15.63
N ASP A 369 -22.65 9.72 15.70
CA ASP A 369 -23.21 9.01 16.84
C ASP A 369 -22.12 8.79 17.90
N ALA A 370 -22.27 9.45 19.05
CA ALA A 370 -21.25 9.43 20.09
C ALA A 370 -21.00 8.02 20.66
N GLU A 371 -22.04 7.18 20.82
CA GLU A 371 -21.86 5.85 21.37
C GLU A 371 -21.20 4.90 20.36
N GLN A 372 -21.58 4.98 19.10
CA GLN A 372 -20.90 4.25 18.03
C GLN A 372 -19.44 4.65 17.93
N CYS A 373 -19.13 5.95 17.98
CA CYS A 373 -17.75 6.47 17.96
C CYS A 373 -16.94 5.98 19.16
N LYS A 374 -17.50 5.98 20.36
CA LYS A 374 -16.84 5.44 21.56
C LYS A 374 -16.55 3.95 21.43
N SER A 375 -17.51 3.18 20.91
CA SER A 375 -17.32 1.76 20.63
C SER A 375 -16.21 1.52 19.64
N PHE A 376 -16.22 2.29 18.55
CA PHE A 376 -15.19 2.27 17.52
C PHE A 376 -13.79 2.55 18.09
N LEU A 377 -13.60 3.60 18.90
CA LEU A 377 -12.33 3.92 19.53
C LEU A 377 -11.87 2.82 20.51
N ARG A 378 -12.77 2.25 21.29
CA ARG A 378 -12.46 1.11 22.18
C ARG A 378 -11.96 -0.09 21.38
N ASP A 379 -12.58 -0.38 20.23
CA ASP A 379 -12.15 -1.47 19.35
C ASP A 379 -10.77 -1.22 18.76
N LEU A 380 -10.47 0.02 18.36
CA LEU A 380 -9.14 0.40 17.88
C LEU A 380 -8.07 0.23 18.95
N LEU A 381 -8.36 0.63 20.19
CA LEU A 381 -7.41 0.50 21.32
C LEU A 381 -7.11 -0.95 21.69
N ARG A 382 -8.06 -1.87 21.53
CA ARG A 382 -7.90 -3.30 21.82
C ARG A 382 -7.10 -4.07 20.78
N ARG A 383 -7.00 -3.57 19.56
CA ARG A 383 -6.23 -4.19 18.45
C ARG A 383 -4.73 -4.08 18.72
#